data_4f0224bb20a29c5df8a268fb9f96870f
#
_entry.id   4f0224bb20a29c5df8a268fb9f96870f
#
_cell.length_a   1.000
_cell.length_b   1.000
_cell.length_c   1.000
_cell.angle_alpha   90.00
_cell.angle_beta   90.00
_cell.angle_gamma   90.00
#
_symmetry.space_group_name_H-M   'P 1'
#
loop_
_entity.id
_entity.type
_entity.pdbx_description
1 polymer ?
#
loop_
_entity_poly.entity_id
_entity_poly.type
_entity_poly.pdbx_seq_one_letter_code
_entity_poly.pdbx_strand_id
1 'polypeptide(L)'
;MTAVLSTKRAITCGSDGNVQRLSCDEGVISVYTALYGRANAVACSGGIPPAQLANTHCSQAGTVDVVKKRCDGKEECELNINVFYTSDPCFGTYKYLNTTYTCLPAIHLVACEGSLAKLQCDQGQVISVNGANYGRSDHTTCIYQRPLNQVQNISCSSPTPQVAASCNGKNGCTLAANNAVFGDPCVGTYKYLELAYTCYYPGNSLLP
;
A
#
# COMPACT_ATOMS: atom_id res chain seq x y z
N MET A 1 -26.91 -6.29 5.46
CA MET A 1 -26.20 -7.32 4.67
C MET A 1 -24.73 -7.17 4.99
N THR A 2 -24.14 -8.15 5.66
CA THR A 2 -22.69 -8.19 5.87
C THR A 2 -22.05 -8.55 4.54
N ALA A 3 -21.34 -7.59 3.92
CA ALA A 3 -20.54 -7.87 2.73
C ALA A 3 -19.47 -8.91 3.11
N VAL A 4 -19.51 -10.08 2.49
CA VAL A 4 -18.43 -11.05 2.62
C VAL A 4 -17.24 -10.49 1.84
N LEU A 5 -16.22 -9.99 2.55
CA LEU A 5 -14.98 -9.53 1.93
C LEU A 5 -14.28 -10.71 1.27
N SER A 6 -14.18 -10.70 -0.04
CA SER A 6 -13.46 -11.75 -0.76
C SER A 6 -11.95 -11.52 -0.64
N THR A 7 -11.23 -12.59 -0.35
CA THR A 7 -9.78 -12.59 -0.26
C THR A 7 -9.18 -12.76 -1.64
N LYS A 8 -8.33 -11.82 -2.05
CA LYS A 8 -7.54 -11.87 -3.28
C LYS A 8 -6.12 -12.36 -2.98
N ARG A 9 -5.47 -12.99 -3.95
CA ARG A 9 -4.10 -13.48 -3.83
C ARG A 9 -3.28 -13.15 -5.07
N ALA A 10 -2.07 -12.65 -4.88
CA ALA A 10 -1.12 -12.37 -5.95
C ALA A 10 0.20 -13.10 -5.67
N ILE A 11 0.76 -13.76 -6.70
CA ILE A 11 2.09 -14.39 -6.64
C ILE A 11 2.95 -13.79 -7.76
N THR A 12 4.15 -13.35 -7.40
CA THR A 12 5.13 -12.78 -8.34
C THR A 12 6.46 -13.48 -8.15
N CYS A 13 6.98 -14.07 -9.24
CA CYS A 13 8.22 -14.83 -9.20
C CYS A 13 9.44 -13.92 -9.05
N GLY A 14 10.47 -14.41 -8.37
CA GLY A 14 11.66 -13.68 -7.98
C GLY A 14 12.68 -13.51 -9.11
N SER A 15 12.34 -12.77 -10.16
CA SER A 15 13.29 -12.33 -11.18
C SER A 15 13.47 -10.82 -11.10
N ASP A 16 14.66 -10.33 -11.44
CA ASP A 16 14.98 -8.90 -11.47
C ASP A 16 13.93 -8.11 -12.26
N GLY A 17 13.47 -7.02 -11.70
CA GLY A 17 12.51 -6.12 -12.32
C GLY A 17 11.06 -6.57 -12.28
N ASN A 18 10.74 -7.75 -11.74
CA ASN A 18 9.35 -8.17 -11.61
C ASN A 18 8.59 -7.29 -10.63
N VAL A 19 7.36 -6.94 -11.01
CA VAL A 19 6.48 -6.06 -10.25
C VAL A 19 5.24 -6.86 -9.85
N GLN A 20 4.95 -6.90 -8.54
CA GLN A 20 3.65 -7.38 -8.06
C GLN A 20 2.63 -6.26 -8.19
N ARG A 21 1.47 -6.58 -8.77
CA ARG A 21 0.32 -5.68 -8.87
C ARG A 21 -0.80 -6.17 -7.99
N LEU A 22 -1.27 -5.32 -7.10
CA LEU A 22 -2.47 -5.51 -6.30
C LEU A 22 -3.48 -4.45 -6.73
N SER A 23 -4.75 -4.82 -6.85
CA SER A 23 -5.80 -3.87 -7.24
C SER A 23 -7.15 -4.22 -6.63
N CYS A 24 -7.94 -3.19 -6.38
CA CYS A 24 -9.34 -3.26 -6.00
C CYS A 24 -10.19 -2.56 -7.06
N ASP A 25 -11.22 -3.24 -7.55
CA ASP A 25 -12.19 -2.65 -8.49
C ASP A 25 -13.09 -1.64 -7.76
N GLU A 26 -13.31 -1.88 -6.47
CA GLU A 26 -14.00 -0.98 -5.54
C GLU A 26 -13.30 -1.03 -4.19
N GLY A 27 -13.15 0.14 -3.54
CA GLY A 27 -12.52 0.27 -2.24
C GLY A 27 -10.99 0.23 -2.31
N VAL A 28 -10.35 -0.11 -1.20
CA VAL A 28 -8.91 -0.03 -1.03
C VAL A 28 -8.30 -1.33 -0.54
N ILE A 29 -7.05 -1.55 -0.91
CA ILE A 29 -6.26 -2.71 -0.52
C ILE A 29 -6.04 -2.72 0.99
N SER A 30 -6.29 -3.87 1.60
CA SER A 30 -5.88 -4.22 2.96
C SER A 30 -5.13 -5.53 2.91
N VAL A 31 -3.83 -5.48 3.12
CA VAL A 31 -2.95 -6.65 3.07
C VAL A 31 -3.14 -7.48 4.34
N TYR A 32 -3.41 -8.77 4.16
CA TYR A 32 -3.60 -9.72 5.26
C TYR A 32 -2.33 -10.49 5.58
N THR A 33 -1.71 -11.10 4.55
CA THR A 33 -0.43 -11.80 4.67
C THR A 33 0.47 -11.51 3.49
N ALA A 34 1.77 -11.57 3.71
CA ALA A 34 2.77 -11.54 2.65
C ALA A 34 3.97 -12.40 3.02
N LEU A 35 4.50 -13.14 2.03
CA LEU A 35 5.70 -13.96 2.17
C LEU A 35 6.62 -13.67 0.99
N TYR A 36 7.84 -13.21 1.27
CA TYR A 36 8.93 -13.24 0.31
C TYR A 36 9.87 -14.40 0.67
N GLY A 37 9.95 -15.39 -0.21
CA GLY A 37 10.65 -16.64 0.04
C GLY A 37 10.09 -17.80 -0.76
N ARG A 38 10.03 -18.99 -0.18
CA ARG A 38 9.44 -20.18 -0.79
C ARG A 38 8.78 -21.06 0.27
N ALA A 39 7.49 -21.32 0.13
CA ALA A 39 6.70 -22.17 1.02
C ALA A 39 6.21 -23.47 0.36
N ASN A 40 6.48 -23.67 -0.95
CA ASN A 40 6.18 -24.90 -1.68
C ASN A 40 7.07 -25.03 -2.93
N ALA A 41 7.17 -26.23 -3.47
CA ALA A 41 8.00 -26.52 -4.63
C ALA A 41 7.35 -26.19 -5.99
N VAL A 42 6.05 -25.86 -6.01
CA VAL A 42 5.26 -25.72 -7.25
C VAL A 42 5.21 -24.28 -7.75
N ALA A 43 5.00 -23.34 -6.83
CA ALA A 43 4.90 -21.92 -7.20
C ALA A 43 6.20 -21.44 -7.86
N CYS A 44 6.08 -20.78 -9.02
CA CYS A 44 7.23 -20.26 -9.77
C CYS A 44 8.33 -21.31 -10.05
N SER A 45 7.94 -22.52 -10.42
CA SER A 45 8.90 -23.63 -10.65
C SER A 45 9.32 -23.78 -12.11
N GLY A 46 8.59 -23.19 -13.07
CA GLY A 46 8.85 -23.36 -14.49
C GLY A 46 10.27 -22.95 -14.90
N GLY A 47 11.05 -23.91 -15.44
CA GLY A 47 12.43 -23.67 -15.88
C GLY A 47 13.47 -23.52 -14.77
N ILE A 48 13.09 -23.69 -13.49
CA ILE A 48 13.99 -23.53 -12.35
C ILE A 48 14.56 -24.91 -11.94
N PRO A 49 15.88 -25.02 -11.72
CA PRO A 49 16.51 -26.26 -11.28
C PRO A 49 15.91 -26.80 -9.96
N PRO A 50 15.67 -28.10 -9.82
CA PRO A 50 15.08 -28.69 -8.60
C PRO A 50 15.80 -28.33 -7.31
N ALA A 51 17.13 -28.19 -7.33
CA ALA A 51 17.92 -27.80 -6.18
C ALA A 51 17.52 -26.41 -5.62
N GLN A 52 17.09 -25.50 -6.47
CA GLN A 52 16.62 -24.15 -6.07
C GLN A 52 15.17 -24.15 -5.57
N LEU A 53 14.44 -25.24 -5.76
CA LEU A 53 13.03 -25.41 -5.34
C LEU A 53 12.89 -26.21 -4.04
N ALA A 54 13.95 -26.89 -3.62
CA ALA A 54 13.92 -27.88 -2.53
C ALA A 54 13.63 -27.27 -1.15
N ASN A 55 14.17 -26.07 -0.87
CA ASN A 55 13.94 -25.41 0.42
C ASN A 55 12.60 -24.71 0.45
N THR A 56 11.59 -25.34 1.05
CA THR A 56 10.23 -24.80 1.23
C THR A 56 9.97 -24.14 2.58
N HIS A 57 11.00 -23.93 3.38
CA HIS A 57 10.94 -23.22 4.66
C HIS A 57 11.69 -21.89 4.61
N CYS A 58 11.67 -21.25 3.45
CA CYS A 58 12.33 -19.99 3.16
C CYS A 58 11.35 -18.83 3.34
N SER A 59 11.61 -17.91 4.26
CA SER A 59 10.76 -16.76 4.50
C SER A 59 11.56 -15.59 5.07
N GLN A 60 11.37 -14.40 4.48
CA GLN A 60 11.96 -13.16 4.99
C GLN A 60 11.03 -12.54 6.05
N ALA A 61 11.58 -12.29 7.24
CA ALA A 61 10.87 -11.60 8.30
C ALA A 61 10.52 -10.16 7.88
N GLY A 62 9.37 -9.64 8.36
CA GLY A 62 8.93 -8.26 8.09
C GLY A 62 8.36 -8.04 6.69
N THR A 63 8.23 -9.07 5.83
CA THR A 63 7.67 -8.93 4.48
C THR A 63 6.28 -8.32 4.51
N VAL A 64 5.40 -8.75 5.40
CA VAL A 64 4.03 -8.24 5.50
C VAL A 64 4.00 -6.75 5.81
N ASP A 65 4.87 -6.26 6.70
CA ASP A 65 4.92 -4.85 7.08
C ASP A 65 5.38 -3.97 5.91
N VAL A 66 6.36 -4.47 5.13
CA VAL A 66 6.84 -3.77 3.91
C VAL A 66 5.73 -3.65 2.89
N VAL A 67 4.94 -4.72 2.65
CA VAL A 67 3.83 -4.69 1.68
C VAL A 67 2.70 -3.80 2.19
N LYS A 68 2.29 -3.94 3.45
CA LYS A 68 1.28 -3.08 4.09
C LYS A 68 1.63 -1.61 3.97
N LYS A 69 2.84 -1.24 4.36
CA LYS A 69 3.32 0.14 4.33
C LYS A 69 3.22 0.77 2.93
N ARG A 70 3.34 -0.03 1.88
CA ARG A 70 3.34 0.44 0.49
C ARG A 70 1.97 0.39 -0.17
N CYS A 71 1.12 -0.56 0.23
CA CYS A 71 -0.09 -0.90 -0.51
C CYS A 71 -1.40 -0.66 0.26
N ASP A 72 -1.42 -0.74 1.61
CA ASP A 72 -2.65 -0.53 2.37
C ASP A 72 -3.23 0.88 2.13
N GLY A 73 -4.54 0.94 1.93
CA GLY A 73 -5.27 2.19 1.70
C GLY A 73 -5.23 2.69 0.26
N LYS A 74 -4.63 1.98 -0.67
CA LYS A 74 -4.58 2.31 -2.10
C LYS A 74 -5.59 1.50 -2.90
N GLU A 75 -6.09 2.07 -3.99
CA GLU A 75 -6.90 1.31 -4.98
C GLU A 75 -6.02 0.38 -5.81
N GLU A 76 -4.83 0.85 -6.19
CA GLU A 76 -3.83 0.10 -6.94
C GLU A 76 -2.45 0.23 -6.28
N CYS A 77 -1.68 -0.85 -6.31
CA CYS A 77 -0.33 -0.86 -5.77
C CYS A 77 0.60 -1.67 -6.68
N GLU A 78 1.66 -1.04 -7.13
CA GLU A 78 2.76 -1.70 -7.82
C GLU A 78 3.97 -1.79 -6.89
N LEU A 79 4.43 -3.01 -6.66
CA LEU A 79 5.55 -3.30 -5.78
C LEU A 79 6.63 -4.06 -6.54
N ASN A 80 7.75 -3.38 -6.82
CA ASN A 80 8.92 -4.06 -7.38
C ASN A 80 9.53 -4.97 -6.30
N ILE A 81 9.72 -6.25 -6.63
CA ILE A 81 10.24 -7.24 -5.67
C ILE A 81 11.69 -6.99 -5.23
N ASN A 82 12.42 -6.14 -5.95
CA ASN A 82 13.78 -5.75 -5.59
C ASN A 82 13.86 -5.06 -4.22
N VAL A 83 12.75 -4.55 -3.69
CA VAL A 83 12.70 -3.98 -2.34
C VAL A 83 13.02 -5.00 -1.25
N PHE A 84 12.94 -6.31 -1.56
CA PHE A 84 13.28 -7.41 -0.66
C PHE A 84 14.70 -7.92 -0.83
N TYR A 85 15.47 -7.45 -1.81
CA TYR A 85 16.83 -7.95 -2.10
C TYR A 85 17.90 -7.46 -1.13
N THR A 86 17.54 -6.58 -0.19
CA THR A 86 18.48 -6.05 0.81
C THR A 86 19.02 -7.10 1.77
N SER A 87 18.28 -8.20 1.95
CA SER A 87 18.73 -9.38 2.70
C SER A 87 18.19 -10.65 2.05
N ASP A 88 19.07 -11.60 1.75
CA ASP A 88 18.63 -12.89 1.22
C ASP A 88 18.27 -13.84 2.37
N PRO A 89 17.00 -14.23 2.57
CA PRO A 89 16.58 -15.12 3.64
C PRO A 89 17.11 -16.56 3.46
N CYS A 90 17.42 -16.96 2.23
CA CYS A 90 17.86 -18.33 1.91
C CYS A 90 18.64 -18.35 0.59
N PHE A 91 19.95 -18.28 0.70
CA PHE A 91 20.84 -18.33 -0.46
C PHE A 91 20.62 -19.61 -1.29
N GLY A 92 20.63 -19.47 -2.61
CA GLY A 92 20.47 -20.59 -3.53
C GLY A 92 19.02 -21.07 -3.73
N THR A 93 18.03 -20.51 -2.99
CA THR A 93 16.61 -20.81 -3.17
C THR A 93 15.98 -19.79 -4.12
N TYR A 94 15.26 -20.24 -5.13
CA TYR A 94 14.47 -19.35 -5.99
C TYR A 94 13.20 -18.90 -5.28
N LYS A 95 13.05 -17.61 -5.06
CA LYS A 95 12.02 -17.00 -4.22
C LYS A 95 10.86 -16.47 -5.06
N TYR A 96 9.76 -16.17 -4.39
CA TYR A 96 8.61 -15.44 -4.93
C TYR A 96 7.98 -14.58 -3.84
N LEU A 97 7.28 -13.52 -4.25
CA LEU A 97 6.42 -12.76 -3.37
C LEU A 97 4.99 -13.30 -3.50
N ASN A 98 4.41 -13.74 -2.40
CA ASN A 98 3.02 -14.19 -2.31
C ASN A 98 2.28 -13.29 -1.33
N THR A 99 1.31 -12.53 -1.81
CA THR A 99 0.51 -11.60 -1.02
C THR A 99 -0.95 -11.99 -1.05
N THR A 100 -1.58 -12.00 0.13
CA THR A 100 -3.01 -12.17 0.31
C THR A 100 -3.59 -10.86 0.86
N TYR A 101 -4.65 -10.36 0.24
CA TYR A 101 -5.26 -9.08 0.60
C TYR A 101 -6.77 -9.11 0.38
N THR A 102 -7.49 -8.15 0.95
CA THR A 102 -8.91 -7.90 0.73
C THR A 102 -9.10 -6.48 0.22
N CYS A 103 -10.24 -6.21 -0.42
CA CYS A 103 -10.65 -4.87 -0.78
C CYS A 103 -11.66 -4.37 0.26
N LEU A 104 -11.27 -3.36 1.05
CA LEU A 104 -12.14 -2.74 2.03
C LEU A 104 -12.98 -1.65 1.37
N PRO A 105 -14.30 -1.58 1.59
CA PRO A 105 -15.10 -0.47 1.13
C PRO A 105 -14.67 0.80 1.88
N ALA A 106 -13.92 1.66 1.21
CA ALA A 106 -13.41 2.91 1.75
C ALA A 106 -13.44 4.01 0.70
N ILE A 107 -13.48 5.25 1.16
CA ILE A 107 -13.38 6.43 0.31
C ILE A 107 -11.90 6.72 0.10
N HIS A 108 -11.45 6.67 -1.15
CA HIS A 108 -10.10 7.04 -1.54
C HIS A 108 -10.03 8.52 -1.90
N LEU A 109 -8.98 9.20 -1.46
CA LEU A 109 -8.78 10.63 -1.69
C LEU A 109 -7.31 10.92 -2.00
N VAL A 110 -7.11 11.73 -3.04
CA VAL A 110 -5.78 12.27 -3.39
C VAL A 110 -5.83 13.80 -3.33
N ALA A 111 -4.84 14.39 -2.67
CA ALA A 111 -4.63 15.84 -2.63
C ALA A 111 -3.20 16.16 -3.06
N CYS A 112 -3.04 16.89 -4.17
CA CYS A 112 -1.73 17.30 -4.66
C CYS A 112 -1.02 18.25 -3.68
N GLU A 113 0.30 18.25 -3.66
CA GLU A 113 1.11 19.16 -2.82
C GLU A 113 0.66 20.60 -2.99
N GLY A 114 0.42 21.28 -1.87
CA GLY A 114 -0.11 22.66 -1.82
C GLY A 114 -1.65 22.74 -1.81
N SER A 115 -2.38 21.65 -1.95
CA SER A 115 -3.84 21.64 -1.87
C SER A 115 -4.37 21.15 -0.51
N LEU A 116 -5.70 21.16 -0.34
CA LEU A 116 -6.37 20.69 0.88
C LEU A 116 -7.03 19.35 0.64
N ALA A 117 -6.75 18.39 1.51
CA ALA A 117 -7.49 17.15 1.64
C ALA A 117 -8.71 17.39 2.55
N LYS A 118 -9.92 17.18 2.03
CA LYS A 118 -11.17 17.34 2.77
C LYS A 118 -11.84 15.98 2.93
N LEU A 119 -11.89 15.48 4.16
CA LEU A 119 -12.59 14.27 4.53
C LEU A 119 -13.94 14.66 5.11
N GLN A 120 -15.00 13.99 4.68
CA GLN A 120 -16.35 14.29 5.18
C GLN A 120 -17.18 13.02 5.24
N CYS A 121 -17.89 12.84 6.33
CA CYS A 121 -18.88 11.80 6.54
C CYS A 121 -20.30 12.40 6.64
N ASP A 122 -21.31 11.56 6.42
CA ASP A 122 -22.69 11.95 6.61
C ASP A 122 -23.00 12.30 8.06
N GLN A 123 -24.13 12.97 8.28
CA GLN A 123 -24.53 13.39 9.62
C GLN A 123 -24.61 12.20 10.58
N GLY A 124 -23.97 12.33 11.72
CA GLY A 124 -23.93 11.31 12.77
C GLY A 124 -22.85 10.25 12.57
N GLN A 125 -22.17 10.22 11.43
CA GLN A 125 -21.02 9.34 11.20
C GLN A 125 -19.71 10.04 11.54
N VAL A 126 -18.68 9.25 11.78
CA VAL A 126 -17.33 9.70 12.07
C VAL A 126 -16.30 8.98 11.17
N ILE A 127 -15.20 9.66 10.93
CA ILE A 127 -14.09 9.20 10.10
C ILE A 127 -13.28 8.12 10.83
N SER A 128 -12.90 7.07 10.10
CA SER A 128 -11.83 6.14 10.44
C SER A 128 -10.86 6.06 9.27
N VAL A 129 -9.64 6.52 9.46
CA VAL A 129 -8.58 6.49 8.43
C VAL A 129 -8.00 5.09 8.33
N ASN A 130 -8.05 4.49 7.12
CA ASN A 130 -7.55 3.16 6.83
C ASN A 130 -6.08 3.15 6.43
N GLY A 131 -5.60 4.24 5.83
CA GLY A 131 -4.21 4.43 5.44
C GLY A 131 -3.98 5.83 4.91
N ALA A 132 -2.76 6.34 5.04
CA ALA A 132 -2.38 7.62 4.49
C ALA A 132 -0.87 7.66 4.21
N ASN A 133 -0.49 8.18 3.05
CA ASN A 133 0.89 8.36 2.62
C ASN A 133 1.07 9.75 2.03
N TYR A 134 2.20 10.40 2.33
CA TYR A 134 2.61 11.63 1.68
C TYR A 134 3.90 11.40 0.91
N GLY A 135 3.88 11.61 -0.41
CA GLY A 135 5.00 11.33 -1.29
C GLY A 135 4.58 11.17 -2.74
N ARG A 136 5.27 10.31 -3.47
CA ARG A 136 4.95 9.94 -4.85
C ARG A 136 5.25 8.46 -5.08
N SER A 137 4.27 7.73 -5.56
CA SER A 137 4.39 6.29 -5.83
C SER A 137 4.07 5.91 -7.27
N ASP A 138 3.72 6.88 -8.14
CA ASP A 138 3.40 6.69 -9.55
C ASP A 138 3.79 7.92 -10.39
N HIS A 139 3.77 7.74 -11.73
CA HIS A 139 4.16 8.78 -12.70
C HIS A 139 2.99 9.60 -13.22
N THR A 140 1.75 9.33 -12.81
CA THR A 140 0.53 9.88 -13.42
C THR A 140 -0.25 10.82 -12.51
N THR A 141 -0.18 10.61 -11.20
CA THR A 141 -0.92 11.40 -10.20
C THR A 141 -0.31 12.79 -10.05
N CYS A 142 -1.15 13.83 -10.09
CA CYS A 142 -0.74 15.22 -9.83
C CYS A 142 0.42 15.71 -10.73
N ILE A 143 0.37 15.42 -12.02
CA ILE A 143 1.47 15.78 -12.96
C ILE A 143 1.20 17.03 -13.77
N TYR A 144 -0.03 17.56 -13.74
CA TYR A 144 -0.41 18.71 -14.57
C TYR A 144 0.54 19.90 -14.35
N GLN A 145 1.12 20.41 -15.42
CA GLN A 145 2.09 21.53 -15.46
C GLN A 145 3.34 21.30 -14.57
N ARG A 146 3.73 20.05 -14.31
CA ARG A 146 4.96 19.75 -13.56
C ARG A 146 6.08 19.30 -14.49
N PRO A 147 7.30 19.81 -14.29
CA PRO A 147 8.46 19.36 -15.05
C PRO A 147 8.78 17.90 -14.72
N LEU A 148 9.28 17.17 -15.72
CA LEU A 148 9.51 15.72 -15.63
C LEU A 148 10.40 15.33 -14.43
N ASN A 149 11.43 16.11 -14.13
CA ASN A 149 12.34 15.85 -13.00
C ASN A 149 11.65 15.88 -11.62
N GLN A 150 10.49 16.53 -11.51
CA GLN A 150 9.70 16.53 -10.25
C GLN A 150 8.78 15.33 -10.09
N VAL A 151 8.55 14.55 -11.16
CA VAL A 151 7.57 13.43 -11.15
C VAL A 151 8.21 12.08 -11.46
N GLN A 152 9.53 12.01 -11.64
CA GLN A 152 10.25 10.77 -11.96
C GLN A 152 10.49 9.85 -10.76
N ASN A 153 10.69 10.42 -9.56
CA ASN A 153 10.97 9.62 -8.37
C ASN A 153 9.67 9.08 -7.76
N ILE A 154 9.35 7.85 -8.09
CA ILE A 154 8.18 7.12 -7.56
C ILE A 154 8.50 6.25 -6.34
N SER A 155 9.76 6.23 -5.91
CA SER A 155 10.17 5.55 -4.67
C SER A 155 10.11 6.47 -3.45
N CYS A 156 9.28 7.49 -3.53
CA CYS A 156 9.07 8.52 -2.54
C CYS A 156 7.74 8.26 -1.83
N SER A 157 7.76 7.63 -0.67
CA SER A 157 6.54 7.35 0.10
C SER A 157 6.84 7.41 1.59
N SER A 158 6.05 8.20 2.32
CA SER A 158 6.11 8.33 3.76
C SER A 158 4.73 8.12 4.37
N PRO A 159 4.50 7.05 5.15
CA PRO A 159 3.29 6.91 5.93
C PRO A 159 3.07 8.09 6.85
N THR A 160 1.83 8.58 6.91
CA THR A 160 1.45 9.78 7.65
C THR A 160 0.40 9.46 8.73
N PRO A 161 0.81 8.90 9.89
CA PRO A 161 -0.11 8.61 11.00
C PRO A 161 -0.79 9.87 11.55
N GLN A 162 -0.26 11.04 11.28
CA GLN A 162 -0.84 12.34 11.64
C GLN A 162 -2.24 12.53 11.07
N VAL A 163 -2.56 11.95 9.91
CA VAL A 163 -3.90 12.01 9.31
C VAL A 163 -4.91 11.33 10.23
N ALA A 164 -4.63 10.10 10.64
CA ALA A 164 -5.48 9.36 11.58
C ALA A 164 -5.60 10.08 12.92
N ALA A 165 -4.50 10.56 13.48
CA ALA A 165 -4.49 11.31 14.74
C ALA A 165 -5.33 12.58 14.68
N SER A 166 -5.37 13.25 13.52
CA SER A 166 -6.11 14.49 13.33
C SER A 166 -7.58 14.31 12.98
N CYS A 167 -7.95 13.22 12.28
CA CYS A 167 -9.25 13.05 11.65
C CYS A 167 -10.15 11.99 12.28
N ASN A 168 -9.58 10.93 12.88
CA ASN A 168 -10.38 9.83 13.44
C ASN A 168 -11.36 10.34 14.51
N GLY A 169 -12.59 9.81 14.47
CA GLY A 169 -13.67 10.17 15.40
C GLY A 169 -14.35 11.50 15.10
N LYS A 170 -13.93 12.25 14.07
CA LYS A 170 -14.56 13.51 13.63
C LYS A 170 -15.55 13.24 12.49
N ASN A 171 -16.59 14.06 12.38
CA ASN A 171 -17.51 14.01 11.25
C ASN A 171 -16.86 14.60 9.96
N GLY A 172 -16.03 15.63 10.10
CA GLY A 172 -15.29 16.26 9.01
C GLY A 172 -13.87 16.63 9.44
N CYS A 173 -12.94 16.61 8.49
CA CYS A 173 -11.53 16.92 8.73
C CYS A 173 -10.91 17.54 7.47
N THR A 174 -10.10 18.59 7.64
CA THR A 174 -9.38 19.22 6.53
C THR A 174 -7.90 19.32 6.88
N LEU A 175 -7.04 18.87 5.97
CA LEU A 175 -5.59 18.86 6.13
C LEU A 175 -4.92 19.50 4.91
N ALA A 176 -3.84 20.25 5.13
CA ALA A 176 -3.02 20.77 4.04
C ALA A 176 -2.00 19.72 3.60
N ALA A 177 -2.02 19.34 2.32
CA ALA A 177 -1.05 18.43 1.73
C ALA A 177 0.26 19.16 1.44
N ASN A 178 1.11 19.32 2.43
CA ASN A 178 2.39 20.03 2.27
C ASN A 178 3.49 19.54 3.23
N ASN A 179 4.72 19.96 2.95
CA ASN A 179 5.91 19.56 3.71
C ASN A 179 5.90 20.11 5.16
N ALA A 180 5.19 21.20 5.42
CA ALA A 180 5.10 21.74 6.79
C ALA A 180 4.30 20.83 7.73
N VAL A 181 3.30 20.11 7.18
CA VAL A 181 2.46 19.16 7.93
C VAL A 181 3.09 17.77 7.99
N PHE A 182 3.62 17.27 6.86
CA PHE A 182 4.03 15.86 6.73
C PHE A 182 5.55 15.65 6.64
N GLY A 183 6.34 16.71 6.63
CA GLY A 183 7.77 16.64 6.31
C GLY A 183 8.03 16.57 4.81
N ASP A 184 9.31 16.51 4.42
CA ASP A 184 9.71 16.33 3.03
C ASP A 184 10.44 14.99 2.88
N PRO A 185 9.75 13.91 2.47
CA PRO A 185 10.38 12.60 2.30
C PRO A 185 11.33 12.52 1.08
N CYS A 186 11.23 13.47 0.16
CA CYS A 186 12.00 13.46 -1.08
C CYS A 186 12.08 14.86 -1.69
N VAL A 187 13.14 15.58 -1.34
CA VAL A 187 13.40 16.93 -1.83
C VAL A 187 13.45 16.97 -3.36
N GLY A 188 12.78 17.96 -3.96
CA GLY A 188 12.71 18.13 -5.42
C GLY A 188 11.66 17.27 -6.13
N THR A 189 11.00 16.35 -5.43
CA THR A 189 9.87 15.58 -5.97
C THR A 189 8.56 16.28 -5.62
N TYR A 190 7.69 16.50 -6.61
CA TYR A 190 6.34 16.99 -6.37
C TYR A 190 5.47 15.87 -5.84
N LYS A 191 4.98 16.06 -4.64
CA LYS A 191 4.29 15.05 -3.84
C LYS A 191 2.77 15.19 -3.89
N TYR A 192 2.09 14.22 -3.33
CA TYR A 192 0.66 14.26 -3.02
C TYR A 192 0.38 13.50 -1.73
N LEU A 193 -0.68 13.89 -1.05
CA LEU A 193 -1.27 13.10 0.02
C LEU A 193 -2.28 12.14 -0.59
N GLU A 194 -2.07 10.85 -0.40
CA GLU A 194 -2.98 9.78 -0.77
C GLU A 194 -3.47 9.12 0.51
N LEU A 195 -4.78 9.05 0.69
CA LEU A 195 -5.38 8.46 1.88
C LEU A 195 -6.69 7.73 1.57
N ALA A 196 -7.05 6.83 2.47
CA ALA A 196 -8.33 6.14 2.45
C ALA A 196 -8.99 6.20 3.83
N TYR A 197 -10.31 6.37 3.86
CA TYR A 197 -11.07 6.40 5.09
C TYR A 197 -12.46 5.78 4.92
N THR A 198 -13.02 5.32 6.02
CA THR A 198 -14.40 4.84 6.14
C THR A 198 -15.18 5.75 7.07
N CYS A 199 -16.51 5.78 6.87
CA CYS A 199 -17.44 6.47 7.73
C CYS A 199 -18.27 5.45 8.51
N TYR A 200 -18.40 5.62 9.83
CA TYR A 200 -19.17 4.71 10.68
C TYR A 200 -19.94 5.46 11.77
N TYR A 201 -21.03 4.86 12.25
CA TYR A 201 -21.81 5.43 13.38
C TYR A 201 -21.13 5.06 14.70
N PRO A 202 -20.78 6.06 15.55
CA PRO A 202 -20.26 5.78 16.89
C PRO A 202 -21.27 4.95 17.71
N GLY A 203 -20.84 3.84 18.28
CA GLY A 203 -21.71 2.93 19.01
C GLY A 203 -22.05 1.63 18.28
N ASN A 204 -21.89 1.55 16.97
CA ASN A 204 -21.84 0.28 16.25
C ASN A 204 -20.39 -0.22 16.26
N SER A 205 -20.05 -0.99 17.27
CA SER A 205 -18.78 -1.71 17.31
C SER A 205 -18.72 -2.65 16.11
N LEU A 206 -18.01 -2.26 15.07
CA LEU A 206 -17.48 -3.22 14.12
C LEU A 206 -16.33 -3.93 14.85
N LEU A 207 -16.68 -4.95 15.63
CA LEU A 207 -15.68 -5.89 16.12
C LEU A 207 -15.03 -6.58 14.93
N PRO A 208 -13.71 -6.76 14.97
CA PRO A 208 -12.92 -7.31 13.89
C PRO A 208 -13.29 -8.75 13.52
#